data_5c299d8d40524f9262ee531e121563f1
#
_entry.id   5c299d8d40524f9262ee531e121563f1
#
_cell.length_a   1.000
_cell.length_b   1.000
_cell.length_c   1.000
_cell.angle_alpha   90.00
_cell.angle_beta   90.00
_cell.angle_gamma   90.00
#
_symmetry.space_group_name_H-M   'P 1'
#
loop_
_entity.id
_entity.type
_entity.pdbx_description
1 polymer ?
#
loop_
_entity_poly.entity_id
_entity_poly.type
_entity_poly.pdbx_seq_one_letter_code
_entity_poly.pdbx_strand_id
1 'polypeptide(L)'
;MNNKYVTYKKLQSGNEKDFHDLVLLFNDVFETENDVNKENIRRLLNNPSFVCLVAFHHHEVIGGITAYELMSYDKPGSVMYVYDLAVQNIHQRSGIGSRLVSELLADCRQKGIKELFVQAEEADAHAVQFYQKLGGESFKTRQFHFNL
;
A
#
# COMPACT_ATOMS: atom_id res chain seq x y z
N MET A 1 -20.35 -4.66 -8.20
CA MET A 1 -20.03 -3.26 -8.50
C MET A 1 -19.34 -3.17 -9.86
N ASN A 2 -19.73 -2.22 -10.67
CA ASN A 2 -19.17 -2.08 -12.01
C ASN A 2 -17.82 -1.33 -11.90
N ASN A 3 -16.68 -2.03 -11.95
CA ASN A 3 -15.32 -1.44 -11.88
C ASN A 3 -15.00 -0.47 -13.05
N LYS A 4 -15.98 -0.19 -13.90
CA LYS A 4 -15.84 0.63 -15.11
C LYS A 4 -15.41 2.09 -14.85
N TYR A 5 -15.52 2.55 -13.60
CA TYR A 5 -15.22 3.93 -13.20
C TYR A 5 -14.12 4.03 -12.13
N VAL A 6 -13.40 2.93 -11.84
CA VAL A 6 -12.27 2.95 -10.92
C VAL A 6 -10.99 3.27 -11.69
N THR A 7 -10.31 4.30 -11.27
CA THR A 7 -9.01 4.70 -11.81
C THR A 7 -7.93 4.54 -10.73
N TYR A 8 -6.70 4.31 -11.17
CA TYR A 8 -5.54 4.09 -10.29
C TYR A 8 -4.47 5.12 -10.62
N LYS A 9 -3.86 5.69 -9.59
CA LYS A 9 -2.87 6.74 -9.73
C LYS A 9 -1.74 6.55 -8.74
N LYS A 10 -0.51 6.67 -9.22
CA LYS A 10 0.66 6.82 -8.37
C LYS A 10 0.77 8.28 -7.94
N LEU A 11 0.76 8.51 -6.62
CA LEU A 11 0.87 9.85 -6.07
C LEU A 11 2.31 10.36 -6.15
N GLN A 12 2.44 11.66 -6.28
CA GLN A 12 3.71 12.39 -6.33
C GLN A 12 3.53 13.75 -5.66
N SER A 13 4.59 14.51 -5.56
CA SER A 13 4.53 15.90 -5.09
C SER A 13 3.42 16.67 -5.83
N GLY A 14 2.59 17.40 -5.10
CA GLY A 14 1.38 18.05 -5.58
C GLY A 14 0.08 17.26 -5.37
N ASN A 15 0.17 16.00 -4.91
CA ASN A 15 -1.01 15.17 -4.60
C ASN A 15 -1.26 15.03 -3.08
N GLU A 16 -0.87 16.02 -2.30
CA GLU A 16 -0.97 15.99 -0.84
C GLU A 16 -2.41 15.77 -0.36
N LYS A 17 -3.40 16.34 -1.08
CA LYS A 17 -4.81 16.14 -0.76
C LYS A 17 -5.24 14.67 -0.92
N ASP A 18 -4.88 14.05 -2.03
CA ASP A 18 -5.23 12.65 -2.30
C ASP A 18 -4.60 11.72 -1.25
N PHE A 19 -3.37 12.00 -0.83
CA PHE A 19 -2.70 11.23 0.22
C PHE A 19 -3.34 11.49 1.61
N HIS A 20 -3.72 12.72 1.91
CA HIS A 20 -4.47 13.03 3.13
C HIS A 20 -5.77 12.22 3.19
N ASP A 21 -6.55 12.21 2.10
CA ASP A 21 -7.80 11.46 2.02
C ASP A 21 -7.55 9.95 2.19
N LEU A 22 -6.43 9.41 1.66
CA LEU A 22 -6.04 8.03 1.87
C LEU A 22 -5.71 7.74 3.35
N VAL A 23 -5.02 8.64 4.06
CA VAL A 23 -4.71 8.45 5.48
C VAL A 23 -6.00 8.43 6.32
N LEU A 24 -6.98 9.26 5.99
CA LEU A 24 -8.29 9.22 6.64
C LEU A 24 -9.02 7.88 6.37
N LEU A 25 -8.93 7.36 5.15
CA LEU A 25 -9.45 6.04 4.80
C LEU A 25 -8.74 4.93 5.61
N PHE A 26 -7.43 4.99 5.75
CA PHE A 26 -6.67 4.04 6.57
C PHE A 26 -7.11 4.09 8.04
N ASN A 27 -7.32 5.29 8.61
CA ASN A 27 -7.84 5.44 9.95
C ASN A 27 -9.21 4.77 10.11
N ASP A 28 -10.11 4.96 9.17
CA ASP A 28 -11.43 4.35 9.19
C ASP A 28 -11.37 2.80 9.09
N VAL A 29 -10.59 2.28 8.14
CA VAL A 29 -10.51 0.82 7.90
C VAL A 29 -9.74 0.09 9.01
N PHE A 30 -8.69 0.69 9.55
CA PHE A 30 -7.85 0.10 10.60
C PHE A 30 -8.32 0.46 12.02
N GLU A 31 -9.39 1.23 12.15
CA GLU A 31 -9.93 1.69 13.44
C GLU A 31 -8.86 2.42 14.28
N THR A 32 -8.11 3.31 13.63
CA THR A 32 -7.06 4.12 14.25
C THR A 32 -7.40 5.61 14.21
N GLU A 33 -6.76 6.40 15.07
CA GLU A 33 -6.94 7.85 15.16
C GLU A 33 -5.60 8.57 14.95
N ASN A 34 -4.90 8.25 13.85
CA ASN A 34 -3.65 8.91 13.55
C ASN A 34 -3.88 10.34 13.08
N ASP A 35 -3.16 11.28 13.67
CA ASP A 35 -3.14 12.67 13.20
C ASP A 35 -2.51 12.77 11.81
N VAL A 36 -3.20 13.47 10.91
CA VAL A 36 -2.68 13.71 9.57
C VAL A 36 -1.75 14.92 9.59
N ASN A 37 -0.46 14.67 9.55
CA ASN A 37 0.56 15.71 9.50
C ASN A 37 0.89 16.07 8.05
N LYS A 38 0.49 17.28 7.63
CA LYS A 38 0.71 17.78 6.25
C LYS A 38 2.18 17.83 5.85
N GLU A 39 3.07 18.17 6.78
CA GLU A 39 4.50 18.22 6.52
C GLU A 39 5.05 16.80 6.27
N ASN A 40 4.63 15.81 7.04
CA ASN A 40 5.00 14.41 6.82
C ASN A 40 4.49 13.90 5.47
N ILE A 41 3.25 14.22 5.11
CA ILE A 41 2.69 13.90 3.78
C ILE A 41 3.60 14.45 2.67
N ARG A 42 3.94 15.74 2.75
CA ARG A 42 4.82 16.39 1.76
C ARG A 42 6.20 15.74 1.71
N ARG A 43 6.80 15.44 2.85
CA ARG A 43 8.11 14.76 2.92
C ARG A 43 8.07 13.37 2.31
N LEU A 44 7.01 12.60 2.56
CA LEU A 44 6.84 11.26 1.99
C LEU A 44 6.67 11.32 0.48
N LEU A 45 5.83 12.20 -0.04
CA LEU A 45 5.62 12.34 -1.48
C LEU A 45 6.86 12.85 -2.24
N ASN A 46 7.79 13.51 -1.55
CA ASN A 46 9.09 13.92 -2.10
C ASN A 46 10.20 12.87 -1.88
N ASN A 47 9.93 11.79 -1.16
CA ASN A 47 10.89 10.72 -0.93
C ASN A 47 10.86 9.74 -2.12
N PRO A 48 11.95 9.61 -2.90
CA PRO A 48 11.99 8.72 -4.06
C PRO A 48 11.83 7.24 -3.71
N SER A 49 12.10 6.86 -2.46
CA SER A 49 11.93 5.49 -1.98
C SER A 49 10.53 5.19 -1.47
N PHE A 50 9.65 6.19 -1.40
CA PHE A 50 8.26 6.00 -0.99
C PHE A 50 7.35 5.86 -2.21
N VAL A 51 6.45 4.89 -2.17
CA VAL A 51 5.46 4.65 -3.22
C VAL A 51 4.06 4.68 -2.61
N CYS A 52 3.18 5.45 -3.21
CA CYS A 52 1.78 5.52 -2.85
C CYS A 52 0.93 5.39 -4.12
N LEU A 53 0.12 4.33 -4.20
CA LEU A 53 -0.87 4.14 -5.26
C LEU A 53 -2.27 4.27 -4.67
N VAL A 54 -3.13 4.98 -5.35
CA VAL A 54 -4.51 5.23 -4.88
C VAL A 54 -5.52 4.82 -5.95
N ALA A 55 -6.58 4.19 -5.50
CA ALA A 55 -7.76 3.88 -6.30
C ALA A 55 -8.83 4.94 -6.08
N PHE A 56 -9.39 5.47 -7.18
CA PHE A 56 -10.45 6.47 -7.16
C PHE A 56 -11.72 5.93 -7.80
N HIS A 57 -12.85 6.30 -7.25
CA HIS A 57 -14.17 6.17 -7.86
C HIS A 57 -14.84 7.54 -7.87
N HIS A 58 -15.17 8.04 -9.07
CA HIS A 58 -15.73 9.40 -9.24
C HIS A 58 -14.95 10.50 -8.49
N HIS A 59 -13.62 10.48 -8.55
CA HIS A 59 -12.71 11.41 -7.87
C HIS A 59 -12.58 11.25 -6.34
N GLU A 60 -13.29 10.30 -5.74
CA GLU A 60 -13.14 9.97 -4.33
C GLU A 60 -12.10 8.85 -4.14
N VAL A 61 -11.29 8.97 -3.10
CA VAL A 61 -10.33 7.93 -2.70
C VAL A 61 -11.09 6.79 -2.07
N ILE A 62 -11.01 5.59 -2.68
CA ILE A 62 -11.70 4.39 -2.21
C ILE A 62 -10.77 3.27 -1.76
N GLY A 63 -9.47 3.45 -1.92
CA GLY A 63 -8.45 2.52 -1.46
C GLY A 63 -7.06 2.99 -1.86
N GLY A 64 -6.06 2.36 -1.28
CA GLY A 64 -4.67 2.65 -1.62
C GLY A 64 -3.69 1.68 -0.98
N ILE A 65 -2.47 1.76 -1.46
CA ILE A 65 -1.33 0.99 -1.00
C ILE A 65 -0.13 1.92 -0.84
N THR A 66 0.57 1.80 0.28
CA THR A 66 1.83 2.48 0.53
C THR A 66 2.95 1.46 0.65
N ALA A 67 4.12 1.80 0.14
CA ALA A 67 5.28 0.93 0.16
C ALA A 67 6.58 1.73 0.21
N TYR A 68 7.64 1.06 0.63
CA TYR A 68 8.99 1.61 0.68
C TYR A 68 9.94 0.74 -0.14
N GLU A 69 10.73 1.38 -0.99
CA GLU A 69 11.85 0.77 -1.66
C GLU A 69 13.06 0.78 -0.71
N LEU A 70 13.52 -0.40 -0.33
CA LEU A 70 14.66 -0.60 0.55
C LEU A 70 15.86 -1.04 -0.28
N MET A 71 16.94 -0.25 -0.24
CA MET A 71 18.17 -0.59 -0.93
C MET A 71 18.84 -1.80 -0.26
N SER A 72 19.26 -2.77 -1.07
CA SER A 72 20.02 -3.91 -0.62
C SER A 72 21.53 -3.61 -0.74
N TYR A 73 22.32 -4.05 0.22
CA TYR A 73 23.79 -3.95 0.18
C TYR A 73 24.46 -5.22 -0.34
N ASP A 74 23.76 -6.34 -0.30
CA ASP A 74 24.29 -7.69 -0.61
C ASP A 74 23.84 -8.22 -1.98
N LYS A 75 22.88 -7.54 -2.60
CA LYS A 75 22.32 -7.93 -3.93
C LYS A 75 22.24 -6.71 -4.84
N PRO A 76 22.41 -6.89 -6.16
CA PRO A 76 22.07 -5.84 -7.11
C PRO A 76 20.57 -5.54 -7.04
N GLY A 77 20.23 -4.27 -6.78
CA GLY A 77 18.85 -3.80 -6.74
C GLY A 77 18.34 -3.49 -5.35
N SER A 78 17.05 -3.44 -5.23
CA SER A 78 16.31 -3.12 -4.01
C SER A 78 15.16 -4.11 -3.81
N VAL A 79 14.55 -4.07 -2.64
CA VAL A 79 13.32 -4.80 -2.31
C VAL A 79 12.20 -3.80 -2.04
N MET A 80 10.96 -4.18 -2.32
CA MET A 80 9.78 -3.37 -2.02
C MET A 80 9.09 -3.90 -0.77
N TYR A 81 8.87 -3.04 0.21
CA TYR A 81 8.13 -3.34 1.43
C TYR A 81 6.77 -2.65 1.41
N VAL A 82 5.69 -3.42 1.35
CA VAL A 82 4.33 -2.90 1.49
C VAL A 82 4.08 -2.56 2.96
N TYR A 83 3.73 -1.29 3.22
CA TYR A 83 3.49 -0.80 4.57
C TYR A 83 2.01 -0.89 4.94
N ASP A 84 1.13 -0.28 4.14
CA ASP A 84 -0.32 -0.32 4.33
C ASP A 84 -1.03 -0.65 3.02
N LEU A 85 -2.13 -1.39 3.12
CA LEU A 85 -3.07 -1.63 2.03
C LEU A 85 -4.48 -1.66 2.61
N ALA A 86 -5.35 -0.79 2.15
CA ALA A 86 -6.75 -0.82 2.51
C ALA A 86 -7.66 -0.41 1.35
N VAL A 87 -8.87 -0.93 1.39
CA VAL A 87 -9.98 -0.55 0.52
C VAL A 87 -11.20 -0.28 1.40
N GLN A 88 -11.89 0.80 1.14
CA GLN A 88 -13.12 1.18 1.83
C GLN A 88 -14.10 0.00 1.91
N ASN A 89 -14.71 -0.23 3.07
CA ASN A 89 -15.50 -1.44 3.34
C ASN A 89 -16.57 -1.73 2.27
N ILE A 90 -17.26 -0.69 1.80
CA ILE A 90 -18.32 -0.80 0.78
C ILE A 90 -17.77 -1.18 -0.61
N HIS A 91 -16.48 -1.02 -0.85
CA HIS A 91 -15.78 -1.30 -2.09
C HIS A 91 -14.90 -2.55 -2.04
N GLN A 92 -14.84 -3.22 -0.88
CA GLN A 92 -14.08 -4.46 -0.73
C GLN A 92 -14.68 -5.60 -1.59
N ARG A 93 -13.89 -6.65 -1.81
CA ARG A 93 -14.23 -7.84 -2.60
C ARG A 93 -14.62 -7.57 -4.07
N SER A 94 -14.31 -6.37 -4.57
CA SER A 94 -14.49 -5.96 -5.96
C SER A 94 -13.21 -6.02 -6.82
N GLY A 95 -12.12 -6.57 -6.26
CA GLY A 95 -10.83 -6.70 -6.95
C GLY A 95 -9.92 -5.47 -6.88
N ILE A 96 -10.33 -4.40 -6.18
CA ILE A 96 -9.56 -3.15 -6.08
C ILE A 96 -8.22 -3.39 -5.39
N GLY A 97 -8.20 -4.09 -4.25
CA GLY A 97 -6.96 -4.41 -3.54
C GLY A 97 -6.00 -5.24 -4.40
N SER A 98 -6.52 -6.25 -5.11
CA SER A 98 -5.72 -7.07 -6.03
C SER A 98 -5.14 -6.24 -7.16
N ARG A 99 -5.88 -5.26 -7.68
CA ARG A 99 -5.40 -4.36 -8.71
C ARG A 99 -4.31 -3.42 -8.19
N LEU A 100 -4.45 -2.86 -6.99
CA LEU A 100 -3.42 -2.05 -6.35
C LEU A 100 -2.10 -2.82 -6.20
N VAL A 101 -2.15 -4.07 -5.74
CA VAL A 101 -0.95 -4.92 -5.65
C VAL A 101 -0.38 -5.20 -7.04
N SER A 102 -1.23 -5.47 -8.03
CA SER A 102 -0.79 -5.72 -9.41
C SER A 102 -0.08 -4.51 -10.02
N GLU A 103 -0.60 -3.29 -9.80
CA GLU A 103 0.04 -2.05 -10.25
C GLU A 103 1.41 -1.84 -9.55
N LEU A 104 1.49 -2.11 -8.25
CA LEU A 104 2.76 -2.02 -7.52
C LEU A 104 3.77 -3.05 -8.03
N LEU A 105 3.36 -4.29 -8.30
CA LEU A 105 4.21 -5.31 -8.88
C LEU A 105 4.71 -4.92 -10.28
N ALA A 106 3.88 -4.26 -11.08
CA ALA A 106 4.28 -3.74 -12.39
C ALA A 106 5.34 -2.64 -12.26
N ASP A 107 5.15 -1.69 -11.31
CA ASP A 107 6.15 -0.66 -10.99
C ASP A 107 7.49 -1.28 -10.54
N CYS A 108 7.44 -2.29 -9.69
CA CYS A 108 8.62 -3.05 -9.26
C CYS A 108 9.38 -3.67 -10.45
N ARG A 109 8.65 -4.33 -11.36
CA ARG A 109 9.27 -4.95 -12.54
C ARG A 109 9.94 -3.93 -13.45
N GLN A 110 9.30 -2.78 -13.67
CA GLN A 110 9.87 -1.69 -14.47
C GLN A 110 11.17 -1.13 -13.84
N LYS A 111 11.23 -1.09 -12.52
CA LYS A 111 12.43 -0.63 -11.78
C LYS A 111 13.49 -1.72 -11.60
N GLY A 112 13.23 -2.94 -12.02
CA GLY A 112 14.15 -4.07 -11.82
C GLY A 112 14.19 -4.60 -10.38
N ILE A 113 13.21 -4.24 -9.54
CA ILE A 113 13.04 -4.78 -8.19
C ILE A 113 12.62 -6.25 -8.29
N LYS A 114 13.33 -7.12 -7.57
CA LYS A 114 13.16 -8.58 -7.69
C LYS A 114 12.28 -9.19 -6.61
N GLU A 115 12.05 -8.46 -5.53
CA GLU A 115 11.34 -8.96 -4.36
C GLU A 115 10.39 -7.90 -3.83
N LEU A 116 9.18 -8.31 -3.50
CA LEU A 116 8.23 -7.53 -2.73
C LEU A 116 7.80 -8.37 -1.54
N PHE A 117 7.78 -7.79 -0.36
CA PHE A 117 7.26 -8.46 0.83
C PHE A 117 6.25 -7.58 1.57
N VAL A 118 5.38 -8.24 2.31
CA VAL A 118 4.36 -7.64 3.16
C VAL A 118 4.22 -8.47 4.42
N GLN A 119 3.91 -7.83 5.53
CA GLN A 119 3.58 -8.51 6.78
C GLN A 119 2.06 -8.51 6.97
N ALA A 120 1.52 -9.65 7.35
CA ALA A 120 0.14 -9.80 7.80
C ALA A 120 0.16 -10.54 9.13
N GLU A 121 -0.66 -10.10 10.08
CA GLU A 121 -0.83 -10.83 11.33
C GLU A 121 -1.43 -12.22 11.07
N GLU A 122 -0.90 -13.26 11.71
CA GLU A 122 -1.40 -14.63 11.53
C GLU A 122 -2.89 -14.76 11.91
N ALA A 123 -3.35 -13.93 12.85
CA ALA A 123 -4.76 -13.87 13.27
C ALA A 123 -5.68 -13.21 12.22
N ASP A 124 -5.14 -12.38 11.32
CA ASP A 124 -5.91 -11.79 10.22
C ASP A 124 -6.00 -12.76 9.03
N ALA A 125 -6.91 -13.72 9.17
CA ALA A 125 -7.13 -14.73 8.14
C ALA A 125 -7.51 -14.15 6.77
N HIS A 126 -8.16 -12.97 6.74
CA HIS A 126 -8.53 -12.31 5.49
C HIS A 126 -7.31 -11.77 4.74
N ALA A 127 -6.40 -11.09 5.43
CA ALA A 127 -5.17 -10.60 4.85
C ALA A 127 -4.28 -11.77 4.38
N VAL A 128 -4.12 -12.81 5.20
CA VAL A 128 -3.34 -14.00 4.84
C VAL A 128 -3.88 -14.65 3.59
N GLN A 129 -5.18 -14.92 3.51
CA GLN A 129 -5.81 -15.52 2.33
C GLN A 129 -5.72 -14.61 1.09
N PHE A 130 -5.82 -13.30 1.28
CA PHE A 130 -5.69 -12.33 0.20
C PHE A 130 -4.32 -12.43 -0.49
N TYR A 131 -3.23 -12.37 0.28
CA TYR A 131 -1.88 -12.45 -0.29
C TYR A 131 -1.56 -13.83 -0.86
N GLN A 132 -2.04 -14.91 -0.24
CA GLN A 132 -1.89 -16.28 -0.78
C GLN A 132 -2.59 -16.43 -2.13
N LYS A 133 -3.80 -15.88 -2.31
CA LYS A 133 -4.53 -15.89 -3.59
C LYS A 133 -3.80 -15.10 -4.69
N LEU A 134 -3.01 -14.10 -4.32
CA LEU A 134 -2.17 -13.36 -5.25
C LEU A 134 -0.86 -14.09 -5.62
N GLY A 135 -0.63 -15.28 -5.07
CA GLY A 135 0.55 -16.09 -5.34
C GLY A 135 1.72 -15.82 -4.39
N GLY A 136 1.48 -15.11 -3.28
CA GLY A 136 2.49 -14.89 -2.25
C GLY A 136 2.80 -16.18 -1.47
N GLU A 137 4.08 -16.47 -1.29
CA GLU A 137 4.56 -17.52 -0.39
C GLU A 137 4.71 -16.95 1.02
N SER A 138 4.28 -17.68 2.05
CA SER A 138 4.37 -17.24 3.43
C SER A 138 5.30 -18.11 4.26
N PHE A 139 5.94 -17.49 5.25
CA PHE A 139 6.75 -18.17 6.25
C PHE A 139 6.59 -17.48 7.61
N LYS A 140 6.81 -18.25 8.69
CA LYS A 140 6.63 -17.75 10.05
C LYS A 140 7.82 -16.91 10.48
N THR A 141 7.52 -15.72 10.99
CA THR A 141 8.50 -14.80 11.59
C THR A 141 8.02 -14.34 12.96
N ARG A 142 8.91 -13.74 13.74
CA ARG A 142 8.55 -12.98 14.95
C ARG A 142 8.98 -11.53 14.75
N GLN A 143 8.08 -10.61 15.06
CA GLN A 143 8.38 -9.19 15.07
C GLN A 143 8.59 -8.72 16.51
N PHE A 144 9.63 -7.94 16.73
CA PHE A 144 9.96 -7.37 18.03
C PHE A 144 9.82 -5.85 17.98
N HIS A 145 9.23 -5.26 19.00
CA HIS A 145 9.08 -3.81 19.16
C HIS A 145 9.93 -3.32 20.31
N PHE A 146 10.59 -2.20 20.13
CA PHE A 146 11.32 -1.49 21.17
C PHE A 146 10.74 -0.09 21.25
N ASN A 147 10.12 0.24 22.38
CA ASN A 147 9.62 1.59 22.64
C ASN A 147 10.81 2.48 23.07
N LEU A 148 10.96 3.61 22.38
CA LEU A 148 12.06 4.55 22.59
C LEU A 148 11.55 5.86 23.20
#